data_14702e7b8596174117d02a925625f9d7
#
_entry.id   14702e7b8596174117d02a925625f9d7
#
_cell.length_a   1.000
_cell.length_b   1.000
_cell.length_c   1.000
_cell.angle_alpha   90.00
_cell.angle_beta   90.00
_cell.angle_gamma   90.00
#
_symmetry.space_group_name_H-M   'P 1'
#
loop_
_entity.id
_entity.type
_entity.pdbx_description
1 polymer ?
#
loop_
_entity_poly.entity_id
_entity_poly.type
_entity_poly.pdbx_seq_one_letter_code
_entity_poly.pdbx_strand_id
1 'polypeptide(L)'
;MSATLKKVMDWMEAWAPLYLAEDWDRSGLAVGDPSQEIKKVLVALDVTEDVIQEAIATEADLILTHHPMLLFRKIESIRRDTALGSRIFDLVEHHIAAYAAHTNLDIAKGGTNDVLAALGELEDVQILKATETETLKKIVVYVPMTHVAAVRQAMTDAGAGHIGAYSHCAFYTEGIGSFLPEAGTHPYLGTEGKLEETAEARVESI
;
A
#
# COMPACT_ATOMS: atom_id res chain seq x y z
N MET A 1 -11.25 -20.36 15.55
CA MET A 1 -11.23 -20.15 14.09
C MET A 1 -9.77 -20.02 13.69
N SER A 2 -9.30 -20.80 12.76
CA SER A 2 -7.92 -20.70 12.24
C SER A 2 -7.91 -19.82 10.98
N ALA A 3 -6.80 -19.17 10.73
CA ALA A 3 -6.56 -18.42 9.50
C ALA A 3 -5.33 -19.00 8.80
N THR A 4 -5.21 -18.84 7.49
CA THR A 4 -3.95 -19.12 6.81
C THR A 4 -2.95 -17.98 7.02
N LEU A 5 -1.66 -18.27 6.95
CA LEU A 5 -0.62 -17.25 6.99
C LEU A 5 -0.86 -16.16 5.91
N LYS A 6 -1.27 -16.57 4.70
CA LYS A 6 -1.68 -15.64 3.63
C LYS A 6 -2.73 -14.64 4.11
N LYS A 7 -3.74 -15.09 4.86
CA LYS A 7 -4.79 -14.21 5.37
C LYS A 7 -4.27 -13.22 6.42
N VAL A 8 -3.33 -13.65 7.27
CA VAL A 8 -2.65 -12.75 8.20
C VAL A 8 -1.83 -11.71 7.45
N MET A 9 -1.09 -12.13 6.42
CA MET A 9 -0.34 -11.22 5.54
C MET A 9 -1.27 -10.20 4.85
N ASP A 10 -2.44 -10.64 4.37
CA ASP A 10 -3.42 -9.75 3.73
C ASP A 10 -3.98 -8.69 4.72
N TRP A 11 -4.14 -9.03 6.00
CA TRP A 11 -4.51 -8.05 7.04
C TRP A 11 -3.39 -7.05 7.31
N MET A 12 -2.14 -7.54 7.37
CA MET A 12 -0.98 -6.66 7.54
C MET A 12 -0.81 -5.73 6.34
N GLU A 13 -1.01 -6.25 5.12
CA GLU A 13 -0.96 -5.45 3.89
C GLU A 13 -2.07 -4.39 3.83
N ALA A 14 -3.27 -4.70 4.36
CA ALA A 14 -4.36 -3.74 4.43
C ALA A 14 -4.11 -2.62 5.46
N TRP A 15 -3.38 -2.90 6.54
CA TRP A 15 -3.07 -1.94 7.60
C TRP A 15 -1.77 -1.18 7.35
N ALA A 16 -0.70 -1.90 7.07
CA ALA A 16 0.64 -1.38 6.85
C ALA A 16 1.21 -1.95 5.54
N PRO A 17 0.77 -1.43 4.38
CA PRO A 17 1.18 -1.94 3.07
C PRO A 17 2.70 -1.94 2.90
N LEU A 18 3.23 -2.99 2.28
CA LEU A 18 4.68 -3.12 2.06
C LEU A 18 5.26 -2.01 1.18
N TYR A 19 4.45 -1.38 0.32
CA TYR A 19 4.92 -0.25 -0.49
C TYR A 19 5.25 1.00 0.33
N LEU A 20 4.82 1.08 1.61
CA LEU A 20 5.21 2.14 2.53
C LEU A 20 6.61 1.95 3.10
N ALA A 21 7.17 0.74 3.02
CA ALA A 21 8.49 0.46 3.57
C ALA A 21 9.57 1.26 2.83
N GLU A 22 10.58 1.70 3.57
CA GLU A 22 11.77 2.35 2.98
C GLU A 22 12.49 1.37 2.03
N ASP A 23 13.13 1.86 0.97
CA ASP A 23 13.75 1.05 -0.11
C ASP A 23 14.79 0.03 0.39
N TRP A 24 15.45 0.32 1.49
CA TRP A 24 16.46 -0.54 2.12
C TRP A 24 15.85 -1.60 3.04
N ASP A 25 14.57 -1.48 3.39
CA ASP A 25 13.90 -2.33 4.36
C ASP A 25 13.62 -3.74 3.81
N ARG A 26 13.34 -4.67 4.74
CA ARG A 26 13.02 -6.07 4.48
C ARG A 26 11.76 -6.50 5.25
N SER A 27 10.77 -5.61 5.33
CA SER A 27 9.45 -5.92 5.87
C SER A 27 8.79 -7.09 5.11
N GLY A 28 7.90 -7.81 5.77
CA GLY A 28 7.15 -8.91 5.19
C GLY A 28 7.57 -10.29 5.71
N LEU A 29 7.21 -11.32 4.96
CA LEU A 29 7.47 -12.71 5.32
C LEU A 29 8.94 -13.06 5.07
N ALA A 30 9.64 -13.46 6.14
CA ALA A 30 11.04 -13.90 6.07
C ALA A 30 11.16 -15.43 6.01
N VAL A 31 10.35 -16.16 6.77
CA VAL A 31 10.31 -17.63 6.84
C VAL A 31 8.85 -18.07 6.96
N GLY A 32 8.42 -19.08 6.22
CA GLY A 32 7.10 -19.67 6.34
C GLY A 32 6.44 -20.01 5.01
N ASP A 33 5.37 -20.76 5.07
CA ASP A 33 4.52 -21.15 3.95
C ASP A 33 3.21 -20.35 4.02
N PRO A 34 2.85 -19.52 3.02
CA PRO A 34 1.59 -18.77 3.00
C PRO A 34 0.32 -19.63 3.17
N SER A 35 0.37 -20.92 2.84
CA SER A 35 -0.75 -21.86 3.01
C SER A 35 -0.87 -22.43 4.43
N GLN A 36 0.14 -22.26 5.27
CA GLN A 36 0.19 -22.74 6.64
C GLN A 36 -0.97 -22.22 7.48
N GLU A 37 -1.55 -23.07 8.33
CA GLU A 37 -2.60 -22.69 9.29
C GLU A 37 -1.98 -21.94 10.49
N ILE A 38 -2.56 -20.80 10.85
CA ILE A 38 -2.14 -19.98 11.99
C ILE A 38 -3.25 -19.98 13.04
N LYS A 39 -2.95 -20.47 14.23
CA LYS A 39 -3.84 -20.50 15.41
C LYS A 39 -3.32 -19.60 16.51
N LYS A 40 -1.98 -19.51 16.64
CA LYS A 40 -1.32 -18.75 17.68
C LYS A 40 -0.21 -17.87 17.11
N VAL A 41 -0.20 -16.61 17.51
CA VAL A 41 0.80 -15.63 17.10
C VAL A 41 1.54 -15.16 18.34
N LEU A 42 2.86 -15.22 18.34
CA LEU A 42 3.75 -14.58 19.29
C LEU A 42 4.18 -13.22 18.73
N VAL A 43 3.95 -12.15 19.48
CA VAL A 43 4.36 -10.79 19.09
C VAL A 43 5.61 -10.41 19.87
N ALA A 44 6.65 -9.97 19.17
CA ALA A 44 7.91 -9.58 19.77
C ALA A 44 8.53 -8.39 19.02
N LEU A 45 9.61 -7.80 19.56
CA LEU A 45 10.36 -6.75 18.87
C LEU A 45 11.30 -7.35 17.80
N ASP A 46 11.98 -8.43 18.15
CA ASP A 46 13.02 -9.10 17.37
C ASP A 46 12.79 -10.61 17.32
N VAL A 47 13.30 -11.27 16.26
CA VAL A 47 13.41 -12.75 16.21
C VAL A 47 14.73 -13.16 16.85
N THR A 48 14.76 -13.18 18.19
CA THR A 48 15.93 -13.67 18.96
C THR A 48 15.83 -15.18 19.18
N GLU A 49 16.92 -15.78 19.67
CA GLU A 49 16.94 -17.19 20.10
C GLU A 49 15.88 -17.46 21.20
N ASP A 50 15.81 -16.59 22.21
CA ASP A 50 14.87 -16.71 23.33
C ASP A 50 13.41 -16.61 22.85
N VAL A 51 13.12 -15.70 21.92
CA VAL A 51 11.78 -15.56 21.31
C VAL A 51 11.40 -16.81 20.52
N ILE A 52 12.34 -17.43 19.80
CA ILE A 52 12.09 -18.69 19.08
C ILE A 52 11.81 -19.82 20.09
N GLN A 53 12.60 -19.92 21.16
CA GLN A 53 12.37 -20.93 22.20
C GLN A 53 11.01 -20.73 22.90
N GLU A 54 10.60 -19.49 23.14
CA GLU A 54 9.27 -19.18 23.67
C GLU A 54 8.18 -19.58 22.67
N ALA A 55 8.36 -19.31 21.39
CA ALA A 55 7.43 -19.71 20.33
C ALA A 55 7.25 -21.24 20.29
N ILE A 56 8.36 -21.99 20.39
CA ILE A 56 8.36 -23.46 20.46
C ILE A 56 7.61 -23.93 21.71
N ALA A 57 7.98 -23.39 22.88
CA ALA A 57 7.38 -23.80 24.17
C ALA A 57 5.88 -23.47 24.27
N THR A 58 5.43 -22.42 23.60
CA THR A 58 4.04 -22.01 23.57
C THR A 58 3.24 -22.54 22.37
N GLU A 59 3.87 -23.31 21.50
CA GLU A 59 3.27 -23.82 20.25
C GLU A 59 2.70 -22.67 19.39
N ALA A 60 3.47 -21.61 19.19
CA ALA A 60 3.11 -20.52 18.29
C ALA A 60 3.41 -20.90 16.84
N ASP A 61 2.49 -20.58 15.93
CA ASP A 61 2.62 -20.87 14.50
C ASP A 61 3.31 -19.71 13.74
N LEU A 62 3.30 -18.52 14.32
CA LEU A 62 3.84 -17.29 13.73
C LEU A 62 4.50 -16.42 14.80
N ILE A 63 5.70 -15.96 14.53
CA ILE A 63 6.33 -14.84 15.22
C ILE A 63 6.13 -13.58 14.36
N LEU A 64 5.41 -12.60 14.91
CA LEU A 64 5.21 -11.29 14.29
C LEU A 64 6.08 -10.28 15.01
N THR A 65 7.02 -9.66 14.27
CA THR A 65 7.97 -8.71 14.87
C THR A 65 7.89 -7.34 14.21
N HIS A 66 8.45 -6.34 14.91
CA HIS A 66 8.76 -5.06 14.30
C HIS A 66 10.03 -5.18 13.46
N HIS A 67 11.13 -5.61 14.03
CA HIS A 67 12.40 -5.72 13.31
C HIS A 67 12.46 -6.94 12.40
N PRO A 68 12.88 -6.75 11.12
CA PRO A 68 13.09 -7.86 10.21
C PRO A 68 14.31 -8.70 10.61
N MET A 69 14.14 -10.00 10.62
CA MET A 69 15.22 -10.96 10.91
C MET A 69 16.38 -10.89 9.88
N LEU A 70 16.08 -10.46 8.64
CA LEU A 70 17.00 -10.48 7.49
C LEU A 70 17.40 -9.07 7.01
N LEU A 71 17.45 -8.06 7.89
CA LEU A 71 17.50 -6.65 7.53
C LEU A 71 18.70 -6.24 6.65
N PHE A 72 19.93 -6.60 7.01
CA PHE A 72 21.13 -6.05 6.36
C PHE A 72 22.03 -7.10 5.66
N ARG A 73 21.61 -8.35 5.55
CA ARG A 73 22.46 -9.41 5.03
C ARG A 73 21.83 -10.10 3.84
N LYS A 74 22.62 -10.24 2.76
CA LYS A 74 22.31 -11.24 1.75
C LYS A 74 22.56 -12.61 2.38
N ILE A 75 21.60 -13.52 2.19
CA ILE A 75 21.77 -14.91 2.59
C ILE A 75 22.67 -15.57 1.54
N GLU A 76 23.93 -15.80 1.91
CA GLU A 76 24.88 -16.54 1.05
C GLU A 76 24.84 -18.05 1.35
N SER A 77 24.54 -18.40 2.58
CA SER A 77 24.38 -19.80 3.02
C SER A 77 23.49 -19.88 4.27
N ILE A 78 22.76 -20.97 4.41
CA ILE A 78 21.97 -21.29 5.60
C ILE A 78 22.65 -22.49 6.27
N ARG A 79 23.31 -22.24 7.40
CA ARG A 79 24.08 -23.25 8.13
C ARG A 79 23.75 -23.17 9.61
N ARG A 80 23.57 -24.30 10.27
CA ARG A 80 23.24 -24.38 11.70
C ARG A 80 24.36 -23.86 12.62
N ASP A 81 25.59 -23.83 12.14
CA ASP A 81 26.74 -23.31 12.89
C ASP A 81 26.87 -21.76 12.85
N THR A 82 25.91 -21.08 12.25
CA THR A 82 25.80 -19.62 12.28
C THR A 82 24.55 -19.18 13.03
N ALA A 83 24.61 -18.06 13.75
CA ALA A 83 23.45 -17.57 14.53
C ALA A 83 22.17 -17.39 13.68
N LEU A 84 22.31 -16.82 12.47
CA LEU A 84 21.18 -16.64 11.57
C LEU A 84 20.67 -17.99 11.05
N GLY A 85 21.58 -18.85 10.61
CA GLY A 85 21.20 -20.17 10.09
C GLY A 85 20.55 -21.05 11.15
N SER A 86 21.06 -21.05 12.40
CA SER A 86 20.44 -21.77 13.52
C SER A 86 18.98 -21.33 13.69
N ARG A 87 18.72 -20.04 13.76
CA ARG A 87 17.36 -19.49 13.89
C ARG A 87 16.43 -19.91 12.73
N ILE A 88 16.95 -19.87 11.48
CA ILE A 88 16.17 -20.33 10.32
C ILE A 88 15.85 -21.81 10.44
N PHE A 89 16.81 -22.64 10.82
CA PHE A 89 16.58 -24.08 11.01
C PHE A 89 15.54 -24.33 12.10
N ASP A 90 15.64 -23.65 13.25
CA ASP A 90 14.68 -23.82 14.35
C ASP A 90 13.26 -23.43 13.92
N LEU A 91 13.09 -22.31 13.22
CA LEU A 91 11.80 -21.91 12.68
C LEU A 91 11.22 -22.94 11.72
N VAL A 92 12.02 -23.41 10.76
CA VAL A 92 11.57 -24.38 9.74
C VAL A 92 11.23 -25.73 10.37
N GLU A 93 12.09 -26.26 11.26
CA GLU A 93 11.88 -27.56 11.92
C GLU A 93 10.64 -27.58 12.81
N HIS A 94 10.29 -26.44 13.42
CA HIS A 94 9.09 -26.32 14.27
C HIS A 94 7.87 -25.73 13.55
N HIS A 95 7.96 -25.54 12.23
CA HIS A 95 6.88 -24.99 11.40
C HIS A 95 6.41 -23.61 11.86
N ILE A 96 7.31 -22.79 12.38
CA ILE A 96 7.02 -21.42 12.84
C ILE A 96 7.34 -20.43 11.72
N ALA A 97 6.36 -19.64 11.32
CA ALA A 97 6.58 -18.54 10.38
C ALA A 97 7.17 -17.31 11.10
N ALA A 98 7.94 -16.49 10.36
CA ALA A 98 8.43 -15.21 10.84
C ALA A 98 8.09 -14.11 9.86
N TYR A 99 7.32 -13.11 10.31
CA TYR A 99 6.89 -11.94 9.56
C TYR A 99 7.25 -10.67 10.32
N ALA A 100 7.75 -9.66 9.59
CA ALA A 100 8.07 -8.37 10.16
C ALA A 100 7.24 -7.24 9.55
N ALA A 101 6.76 -6.32 10.40
CA ALA A 101 6.17 -5.04 10.02
C ALA A 101 7.05 -3.93 10.62
N HIS A 102 7.92 -3.37 9.81
CA HIS A 102 8.98 -2.44 10.23
C HIS A 102 8.66 -1.01 9.79
N THR A 103 9.43 -0.44 8.88
CA THR A 103 9.23 0.95 8.47
C THR A 103 7.86 1.18 7.79
N ASN A 104 7.28 0.18 7.16
CA ASN A 104 5.91 0.25 6.68
C ASN A 104 4.89 0.46 7.81
N LEU A 105 5.09 -0.15 8.99
CA LEU A 105 4.23 0.05 10.15
C LEU A 105 4.49 1.40 10.84
N ASP A 106 5.74 1.89 10.82
CA ASP A 106 6.07 3.21 11.33
C ASP A 106 5.36 4.32 10.54
N ILE A 107 5.20 4.13 9.24
CA ILE A 107 4.60 5.08 8.31
C ILE A 107 3.07 4.94 8.23
N ALA A 108 2.55 3.74 8.43
CA ALA A 108 1.13 3.47 8.31
C ALA A 108 0.29 4.27 9.30
N LYS A 109 -0.90 4.70 8.86
CA LYS A 109 -1.88 5.34 9.75
C LYS A 109 -2.32 4.36 10.85
N GLY A 110 -2.29 4.81 12.10
CA GLY A 110 -2.53 3.99 13.27
C GLY A 110 -1.39 3.03 13.59
N GLY A 111 -0.22 3.22 12.99
CA GLY A 111 0.99 2.46 13.22
C GLY A 111 1.78 2.93 14.45
N THR A 112 3.05 2.57 14.49
CA THR A 112 3.93 2.77 15.66
C THR A 112 4.01 4.23 16.09
N ASN A 113 4.17 5.17 15.15
CA ASN A 113 4.31 6.59 15.46
C ASN A 113 3.00 7.17 16.02
N ASP A 114 1.84 6.80 15.47
CA ASP A 114 0.55 7.25 15.97
C ASP A 114 0.28 6.72 17.40
N VAL A 115 0.66 5.46 17.66
CA VAL A 115 0.54 4.86 18.99
C VAL A 115 1.46 5.58 19.99
N LEU A 116 2.70 5.87 19.63
CA LEU A 116 3.64 6.59 20.48
C LEU A 116 3.16 8.03 20.76
N ALA A 117 2.61 8.71 19.76
CA ALA A 117 2.04 10.04 19.95
C ALA A 117 0.85 10.01 20.92
N ALA A 118 -0.03 9.02 20.79
CA ALA A 118 -1.16 8.83 21.68
C ALA A 118 -0.73 8.49 23.12
N LEU A 119 0.25 7.61 23.31
CA LEU A 119 0.81 7.28 24.62
C LEU A 119 1.52 8.46 25.29
N GLY A 120 2.12 9.35 24.48
CA GLY A 120 2.74 10.58 24.94
C GLY A 120 1.75 11.72 25.18
N GLU A 121 0.45 11.51 24.94
CA GLU A 121 -0.61 12.54 25.04
C GLU A 121 -0.28 13.79 24.22
N LEU A 122 0.33 13.59 23.02
CA LEU A 122 0.72 14.71 22.16
C LEU A 122 -0.49 15.31 21.45
N GLU A 123 -0.55 16.63 21.39
CA GLU A 123 -1.56 17.40 20.67
C GLU A 123 -0.98 17.97 19.36
N ASP A 124 -1.84 18.33 18.41
CA ASP A 124 -1.47 18.94 17.11
C ASP A 124 -0.40 18.16 16.33
N VAL A 125 -0.49 16.82 16.36
CA VAL A 125 0.45 15.92 15.69
C VAL A 125 0.41 16.11 14.19
N GLN A 126 1.57 16.35 13.56
CA GLN A 126 1.73 16.51 12.13
C GLN A 126 2.79 15.56 11.58
N ILE A 127 2.63 15.16 10.32
CA ILE A 127 3.61 14.33 9.62
C ILE A 127 4.87 15.17 9.35
N LEU A 128 6.01 14.74 9.91
CA LEU A 128 7.30 15.44 9.73
C LEU A 128 7.86 15.24 8.31
N LYS A 129 7.77 14.03 7.78
CA LYS A 129 8.21 13.66 6.43
C LYS A 129 7.07 12.92 5.74
N ALA A 130 6.46 13.55 4.75
CA ALA A 130 5.48 12.84 3.91
C ALA A 130 6.18 11.74 3.13
N THR A 131 5.62 10.53 3.17
CA THR A 131 6.08 9.43 2.32
C THR A 131 5.52 9.65 0.92
N GLU A 132 6.38 9.73 -0.09
CA GLU A 132 6.01 9.95 -1.49
C GLU A 132 5.34 8.69 -2.09
N THR A 133 4.20 8.30 -1.56
CA THR A 133 3.38 7.22 -2.11
C THR A 133 1.95 7.66 -2.34
N GLU A 134 1.77 8.91 -2.77
CA GLU A 134 0.50 9.24 -3.37
C GLU A 134 0.38 8.46 -4.68
N THR A 135 -0.57 7.54 -4.71
CA THR A 135 -0.96 6.88 -5.94
C THR A 135 -1.48 7.96 -6.88
N LEU A 136 -0.65 8.38 -7.81
CA LEU A 136 -1.06 9.37 -8.80
C LEU A 136 -2.26 8.83 -9.56
N LYS A 137 -3.32 9.64 -9.63
CA LYS A 137 -4.54 9.30 -10.37
C LYS A 137 -4.58 10.14 -11.63
N LYS A 138 -4.76 9.48 -12.76
CA LYS A 138 -5.01 10.16 -14.02
C LYS A 138 -6.50 10.47 -14.15
N ILE A 139 -6.84 11.76 -14.25
CA ILE A 139 -8.19 12.24 -14.53
C ILE A 139 -8.32 12.41 -16.03
N VAL A 140 -9.38 11.84 -16.60
CA VAL A 140 -9.74 11.99 -18.01
C VAL A 140 -11.19 12.47 -18.11
N VAL A 141 -11.41 13.56 -18.85
CA VAL A 141 -12.74 14.14 -19.05
C VAL A 141 -12.95 14.38 -20.54
N TYR A 142 -14.12 14.01 -21.05
CA TYR A 142 -14.54 14.33 -22.40
C TYR A 142 -15.46 15.55 -22.35
N VAL A 143 -15.14 16.58 -23.13
CA VAL A 143 -15.85 17.86 -23.07
C VAL A 143 -16.06 18.42 -24.47
N PRO A 144 -17.19 19.10 -24.73
CA PRO A 144 -17.39 19.87 -25.97
C PRO A 144 -16.24 20.86 -26.17
N MET A 145 -15.82 21.07 -27.41
CA MET A 145 -14.69 21.94 -27.75
C MET A 145 -14.79 23.34 -27.14
N THR A 146 -16.00 23.86 -27.00
CA THR A 146 -16.29 25.18 -26.40
C THR A 146 -15.97 25.30 -24.92
N HIS A 147 -15.79 24.15 -24.21
CA HIS A 147 -15.60 24.10 -22.76
C HIS A 147 -14.18 23.66 -22.35
N VAL A 148 -13.31 23.30 -23.29
CA VAL A 148 -11.97 22.77 -23.01
C VAL A 148 -11.15 23.68 -22.07
N ALA A 149 -11.14 24.97 -22.35
CA ALA A 149 -10.35 25.93 -21.56
C ALA A 149 -10.87 26.03 -20.11
N ALA A 150 -12.20 26.10 -19.95
CA ALA A 150 -12.84 26.24 -18.64
C ALA A 150 -12.67 24.98 -17.79
N VAL A 151 -12.87 23.78 -18.39
CA VAL A 151 -12.70 22.51 -17.67
C VAL A 151 -11.26 22.27 -17.31
N ARG A 152 -10.31 22.48 -18.22
CA ARG A 152 -8.87 22.41 -17.93
C ARG A 152 -8.49 23.31 -16.77
N GLN A 153 -8.93 24.56 -16.78
CA GLN A 153 -8.64 25.51 -15.70
C GLN A 153 -9.23 25.01 -14.37
N ALA A 154 -10.49 24.57 -14.36
CA ALA A 154 -11.12 24.07 -13.15
C ALA A 154 -10.40 22.84 -12.56
N MET A 155 -9.96 21.90 -13.42
CA MET A 155 -9.18 20.72 -13.00
C MET A 155 -7.87 21.15 -12.32
N THR A 156 -7.15 22.07 -12.93
CA THR A 156 -5.84 22.51 -12.42
C THR A 156 -5.95 23.42 -11.20
N ASP A 157 -6.97 24.26 -11.10
CA ASP A 157 -7.26 25.05 -9.90
C ASP A 157 -7.66 24.17 -8.71
N ALA A 158 -8.28 23.02 -8.97
CA ALA A 158 -8.59 22.02 -7.95
C ALA A 158 -7.38 21.17 -7.51
N GLY A 159 -6.20 21.42 -8.08
CA GLY A 159 -4.94 20.76 -7.68
C GLY A 159 -4.41 19.70 -8.65
N ALA A 160 -5.10 19.37 -9.73
CA ALA A 160 -4.57 18.46 -10.73
C ALA A 160 -3.39 19.09 -11.51
N GLY A 161 -2.47 18.24 -12.01
CA GLY A 161 -1.39 18.69 -12.87
C GLY A 161 -0.16 19.24 -12.15
N HIS A 162 0.14 18.76 -10.96
CA HIS A 162 1.42 19.02 -10.31
C HIS A 162 2.42 17.92 -10.65
N ILE A 163 3.49 18.26 -11.37
CA ILE A 163 4.57 17.34 -11.76
C ILE A 163 5.91 18.00 -11.42
N GLY A 164 6.54 17.57 -10.34
CA GLY A 164 7.76 18.20 -9.83
C GLY A 164 7.56 19.70 -9.54
N ALA A 165 8.35 20.56 -10.17
CA ALA A 165 8.24 22.01 -10.04
C ALA A 165 7.22 22.65 -11.01
N TYR A 166 6.47 21.87 -11.76
CA TYR A 166 5.46 22.37 -12.69
C TYR A 166 4.06 22.20 -12.11
N SER A 167 3.22 23.21 -12.31
CA SER A 167 1.78 23.17 -12.01
C SER A 167 0.97 23.32 -13.28
N HIS A 168 -0.32 23.02 -13.22
CA HIS A 168 -1.27 23.18 -14.33
C HIS A 168 -0.92 22.30 -15.56
N CYS A 169 -0.18 21.21 -15.36
CA CYS A 169 0.13 20.25 -16.42
C CYS A 169 -1.13 19.51 -16.84
N ALA A 170 -1.54 19.74 -18.07
CA ALA A 170 -2.68 19.04 -18.69
C ALA A 170 -2.41 18.86 -20.16
N PHE A 171 -3.01 17.82 -20.72
CA PHE A 171 -2.99 17.55 -22.15
C PHE A 171 -4.40 17.38 -22.67
N TYR A 172 -4.68 17.80 -23.89
CA TYR A 172 -5.95 17.46 -24.54
C TYR A 172 -5.74 17.09 -26.02
N THR A 173 -6.65 16.25 -26.49
CA THR A 173 -6.72 15.81 -27.89
C THR A 173 -8.15 16.02 -28.38
N GLU A 174 -8.27 16.55 -29.57
CA GLU A 174 -9.57 16.69 -30.25
C GLU A 174 -10.01 15.38 -30.88
N GLY A 175 -11.30 15.12 -30.87
CA GLY A 175 -11.90 13.92 -31.42
C GLY A 175 -13.39 14.03 -31.61
N ILE A 176 -14.02 12.91 -31.95
CA ILE A 176 -15.48 12.80 -32.08
C ILE A 176 -15.95 11.82 -31.01
N GLY A 177 -16.77 12.31 -30.06
CA GLY A 177 -17.50 11.49 -29.10
C GLY A 177 -18.81 11.02 -29.71
N SER A 178 -19.23 9.82 -29.34
CA SER A 178 -20.56 9.29 -29.70
C SER A 178 -21.32 8.81 -28.49
N PHE A 179 -22.62 9.10 -28.43
CA PHE A 179 -23.49 8.67 -27.34
C PHE A 179 -24.95 8.57 -27.82
N LEU A 180 -25.72 7.72 -27.15
CA LEU A 180 -27.14 7.57 -27.36
C LEU A 180 -27.87 7.98 -26.07
N PRO A 181 -28.51 9.14 -26.02
CA PRO A 181 -29.37 9.52 -24.89
C PRO A 181 -30.56 8.59 -24.76
N GLU A 182 -30.64 7.88 -23.62
CA GLU A 182 -31.81 7.02 -23.33
C GLU A 182 -32.93 7.80 -22.65
N ALA A 183 -34.10 7.17 -22.53
CA ALA A 183 -35.31 7.79 -21.97
C ALA A 183 -35.07 8.35 -20.55
N GLY A 184 -35.45 9.60 -20.33
CA GLY A 184 -35.26 10.31 -19.05
C GLY A 184 -33.91 10.99 -18.86
N THR A 185 -33.06 11.03 -19.88
CA THR A 185 -31.79 11.81 -19.84
C THR A 185 -32.04 13.25 -20.29
N HIS A 186 -31.20 14.18 -19.81
CA HIS A 186 -31.20 15.59 -20.22
C HIS A 186 -29.81 15.95 -20.75
N PRO A 187 -29.45 15.51 -21.97
CA PRO A 187 -28.10 15.77 -22.50
C PRO A 187 -27.91 17.25 -22.81
N TYR A 188 -26.71 17.77 -22.60
CA TYR A 188 -26.33 19.12 -22.99
C TYR A 188 -26.37 19.31 -24.51
N LEU A 189 -25.97 18.29 -25.27
CA LEU A 189 -26.04 18.18 -26.70
C LEU A 189 -26.74 16.86 -27.04
N GLY A 190 -27.52 16.84 -28.14
CA GLY A 190 -28.16 15.62 -28.63
C GLY A 190 -29.63 15.50 -28.26
N THR A 191 -30.29 14.49 -28.83
CA THR A 191 -31.72 14.22 -28.73
C THR A 191 -31.93 12.80 -28.19
N GLU A 192 -32.91 12.65 -27.28
CA GLU A 192 -33.31 11.34 -26.73
C GLU A 192 -33.66 10.35 -27.86
N GLY A 193 -33.13 9.12 -27.75
CA GLY A 193 -33.35 8.03 -28.67
C GLY A 193 -32.62 8.11 -30.00
N LYS A 194 -31.72 9.11 -30.20
CA LYS A 194 -30.90 9.25 -31.40
C LYS A 194 -29.41 9.15 -31.07
N LEU A 195 -28.70 8.30 -31.84
CA LEU A 195 -27.23 8.26 -31.75
C LEU A 195 -26.67 9.59 -32.25
N GLU A 196 -25.94 10.25 -31.39
CA GLU A 196 -25.29 11.54 -31.67
C GLU A 196 -23.81 11.36 -31.81
N GLU A 197 -23.20 12.15 -32.70
CA GLU A 197 -21.73 12.32 -32.81
C GLU A 197 -21.43 13.80 -32.65
N THR A 198 -20.47 14.13 -31.78
CA THR A 198 -20.12 15.53 -31.52
C THR A 198 -18.62 15.71 -31.42
N ALA A 199 -18.17 16.90 -31.84
CA ALA A 199 -16.77 17.28 -31.69
C ALA A 199 -16.44 17.54 -30.20
N GLU A 200 -15.58 16.73 -29.64
CA GLU A 200 -15.18 16.78 -28.24
C GLU A 200 -13.65 16.78 -28.09
N ALA A 201 -13.18 17.27 -26.98
CA ALA A 201 -11.81 17.06 -26.55
C ALA A 201 -11.74 16.07 -25.38
N ARG A 202 -10.78 15.17 -25.46
CA ARG A 202 -10.34 14.37 -24.32
C ARG A 202 -9.29 15.17 -23.56
N VAL A 203 -9.65 15.72 -22.40
CA VAL A 203 -8.77 16.47 -21.52
C VAL A 203 -8.25 15.55 -20.41
N GLU A 204 -6.95 15.53 -20.17
CA GLU A 204 -6.33 14.70 -19.14
C GLU A 204 -5.30 15.45 -18.31
N SER A 205 -5.19 15.05 -17.03
CA SER A 205 -4.24 15.56 -16.07
C SER A 205 -3.94 14.48 -15.00
N ILE A 206 -2.88 14.65 -14.23
CA ILE A 206 -2.50 13.80 -13.09
C ILE A 206 -2.69 14.57 -11.81
#